data_8c5a08340de148943db8b55d5319adee
#
_entry.id   8c5a08340de148943db8b55d5319adee
#
_cell.length_a   1.000
_cell.length_b   1.000
_cell.length_c   1.000
_cell.angle_alpha   90.00
_cell.angle_beta   90.00
_cell.angle_gamma   90.00
#
_symmetry.space_group_name_H-M   'P 1'
#
loop_
_entity.id
_entity.type
_entity.pdbx_description
1 polymer ?
#
loop_
_entity_poly.entity_id
_entity_poly.type
_entity_poly.pdbx_seq_one_letter_code
_entity_poly.pdbx_strand_id
1 'polypeptide(L)'
;YLISYSQETRPYSLVFLLSTINLIFYYKIISSNITFFKKIIFFILFIAFSVLSFSSHPFTLILLFSQILNSVYFFLLFKKKNYLFFFSIPVILLAYLFFNFDYIVSQLSYSEFFLSHENWKFYYNYYFSRFFGSRIMGLIYLSTLIYLIILFRKKIFLTLNNYLLLIFVFLFSYIIPLTYSYIKTPILTDRYIIFVLIPILILISSLIFEVKNKKLKTFLFIFILAPTIINNYMEIKNRIVTKPEFTKFLINIKKSETKSLAVHAPSRELMLVENYIKTLKEFKKMNFKIHNIDNIPNGEKMIWITCYEPLVGFD
;
A
#
# COMPACT_ATOMS: atom_id res chain seq x y z
N TYR A 1 2.34 10.91 -0.04
CA TYR A 1 2.42 9.46 0.22
C TYR A 1 2.23 8.62 -1.05
N LEU A 2 1.07 8.75 -1.74
CA LEU A 2 0.82 8.03 -3.01
C LEU A 2 1.84 8.38 -4.09
N ILE A 3 2.23 9.66 -4.21
CA ILE A 3 3.27 10.12 -5.15
C ILE A 3 4.61 9.45 -4.85
N SER A 4 4.97 9.32 -3.58
CA SER A 4 6.20 8.63 -3.17
C SER A 4 6.22 7.18 -3.66
N TYR A 5 5.14 6.45 -3.46
CA TYR A 5 5.07 5.05 -3.88
C TYR A 5 4.82 4.83 -5.37
N SER A 6 4.26 5.80 -6.10
CA SER A 6 4.09 5.69 -7.55
C SER A 6 5.43 5.66 -8.31
N GLN A 7 6.48 6.17 -7.69
CA GLN A 7 7.83 6.18 -8.28
C GLN A 7 8.71 5.01 -7.81
N GLU A 8 8.19 4.17 -6.92
CA GLU A 8 8.84 2.91 -6.58
C GLU A 8 8.40 1.82 -7.56
N THR A 9 9.33 0.92 -7.92
CA THR A 9 9.02 -0.29 -8.72
C THR A 9 8.21 -1.32 -7.91
N ARG A 10 7.43 -0.86 -6.93
CA ARG A 10 6.61 -1.69 -6.04
C ARG A 10 5.11 -1.47 -6.31
N PRO A 11 4.26 -2.47 -6.12
CA PRO A 11 2.87 -2.45 -6.56
C PRO A 11 1.92 -1.58 -5.72
N TYR A 12 2.38 -0.79 -4.75
CA TYR A 12 1.50 -0.14 -3.77
C TYR A 12 0.52 0.88 -4.38
N SER A 13 0.95 1.69 -5.35
CA SER A 13 0.04 2.59 -6.06
C SER A 13 -0.97 1.83 -6.92
N LEU A 14 -0.53 0.72 -7.51
CA LEU A 14 -1.41 -0.19 -8.25
C LEU A 14 -2.44 -0.85 -7.31
N VAL A 15 -2.02 -1.32 -6.14
CA VAL A 15 -2.91 -1.85 -5.11
C VAL A 15 -3.99 -0.83 -4.72
N PHE A 16 -3.61 0.43 -4.51
CA PHE A 16 -4.57 1.49 -4.20
C PHE A 16 -5.59 1.68 -5.33
N LEU A 17 -5.13 1.75 -6.58
CA LEU A 17 -6.00 1.89 -7.76
C LEU A 17 -6.95 0.70 -7.89
N LEU A 18 -6.42 -0.53 -7.88
CA LEU A 18 -7.21 -1.75 -8.02
C LEU A 18 -8.24 -1.89 -6.90
N SER A 19 -7.85 -1.58 -5.66
CA SER A 19 -8.76 -1.59 -4.51
C SER A 19 -9.86 -0.54 -4.63
N THR A 20 -9.55 0.64 -5.18
CA THR A 20 -10.56 1.68 -5.44
C THR A 20 -11.57 1.21 -6.48
N ILE A 21 -11.11 0.65 -7.59
CA ILE A 21 -11.97 0.13 -8.66
C ILE A 21 -12.83 -1.04 -8.13
N ASN A 22 -12.23 -1.93 -7.35
CA ASN A 22 -12.94 -3.04 -6.71
C ASN A 22 -14.10 -2.53 -5.82
N LEU A 23 -13.86 -1.51 -4.98
CA LEU A 23 -14.91 -0.90 -4.16
C LEU A 23 -16.01 -0.24 -5.00
N ILE A 24 -15.66 0.41 -6.11
CA ILE A 24 -16.66 1.00 -7.02
C ILE A 24 -17.59 -0.09 -7.56
N PHE A 25 -17.05 -1.21 -8.02
CA PHE A 25 -17.88 -2.31 -8.52
C PHE A 25 -18.71 -2.95 -7.39
N TYR A 26 -18.14 -3.11 -6.20
CA TYR A 26 -18.90 -3.56 -5.04
C TYR A 26 -20.15 -2.70 -4.81
N TYR A 27 -19.99 -1.38 -4.73
CA TYR A 27 -21.13 -0.47 -4.53
C TYR A 27 -22.12 -0.46 -5.71
N LYS A 28 -21.64 -0.64 -6.95
CA LYS A 28 -22.52 -0.77 -8.12
C LYS A 28 -23.39 -2.03 -8.06
N ILE A 29 -22.84 -3.17 -7.62
CA ILE A 29 -23.58 -4.43 -7.51
C ILE A 29 -24.68 -4.33 -6.45
N ILE A 30 -24.40 -3.75 -5.29
CA ILE A 30 -25.38 -3.63 -4.21
C ILE A 30 -26.47 -2.57 -4.47
N SER A 31 -26.23 -1.65 -5.41
CA SER A 31 -27.19 -0.60 -5.76
C SER A 31 -28.50 -1.18 -6.30
N SER A 32 -29.62 -0.65 -5.80
CA SER A 32 -30.96 -1.03 -6.28
C SER A 32 -31.29 -0.53 -7.68
N ASN A 33 -30.64 0.57 -8.12
CA ASN A 33 -30.99 1.29 -9.35
C ASN A 33 -30.38 0.71 -10.62
N ILE A 34 -29.77 -0.49 -10.56
CA ILE A 34 -29.05 -1.11 -11.67
C ILE A 34 -29.75 -2.40 -12.07
N THR A 35 -29.94 -2.59 -13.39
CA THR A 35 -30.56 -3.80 -13.94
C THR A 35 -29.71 -5.04 -13.62
N PHE A 36 -30.38 -6.19 -13.52
CA PHE A 36 -29.72 -7.46 -13.18
C PHE A 36 -28.55 -7.81 -14.13
N PHE A 37 -28.76 -7.61 -15.43
CA PHE A 37 -27.71 -7.88 -16.43
C PHE A 37 -26.44 -7.02 -16.20
N LYS A 38 -26.62 -5.71 -15.92
CA LYS A 38 -25.48 -4.85 -15.58
C LYS A 38 -24.80 -5.25 -14.28
N LYS A 39 -25.54 -5.80 -13.31
CA LYS A 39 -24.95 -6.33 -12.07
C LYS A 39 -24.04 -7.52 -12.34
N ILE A 40 -24.43 -8.43 -13.26
CA ILE A 40 -23.57 -9.54 -13.66
C ILE A 40 -22.27 -9.03 -14.27
N ILE A 41 -22.34 -8.05 -15.18
CA ILE A 41 -21.11 -7.46 -15.78
C ILE A 41 -20.23 -6.86 -14.69
N PHE A 42 -20.81 -6.06 -13.78
CA PHE A 42 -20.05 -5.46 -12.68
C PHE A 42 -19.48 -6.51 -11.73
N PHE A 43 -20.16 -7.64 -11.57
CA PHE A 43 -19.66 -8.74 -10.74
C PHE A 43 -18.46 -9.44 -11.40
N ILE A 44 -18.49 -9.69 -12.71
CA ILE A 44 -17.35 -10.23 -13.44
C ILE A 44 -16.13 -9.30 -13.30
N LEU A 45 -16.36 -7.99 -13.50
CA LEU A 45 -15.30 -6.99 -13.31
C LEU A 45 -14.81 -6.96 -11.86
N PHE A 46 -15.72 -7.02 -10.88
CA PHE A 46 -15.36 -7.11 -9.47
C PHE A 46 -14.45 -8.30 -9.18
N ILE A 47 -14.76 -9.50 -9.72
CA ILE A 47 -13.90 -10.68 -9.57
C ILE A 47 -12.54 -10.45 -10.20
N ALA A 48 -12.49 -9.95 -11.44
CA ALA A 48 -11.23 -9.69 -12.13
C ALA A 48 -10.33 -8.73 -11.32
N PHE A 49 -10.90 -7.62 -10.84
CA PHE A 49 -10.15 -6.66 -10.02
C PHE A 49 -9.82 -7.19 -8.62
N SER A 50 -10.62 -8.10 -8.05
CA SER A 50 -10.28 -8.80 -6.80
C SER A 50 -9.04 -9.67 -6.96
N VAL A 51 -8.99 -10.48 -8.03
CA VAL A 51 -7.85 -11.34 -8.33
C VAL A 51 -6.60 -10.51 -8.62
N LEU A 52 -6.71 -9.46 -9.46
CA LEU A 52 -5.59 -8.57 -9.74
C LEU A 52 -5.06 -7.85 -8.50
N SER A 53 -5.95 -7.37 -7.61
CA SER A 53 -5.57 -6.76 -6.35
C SER A 53 -4.81 -7.73 -5.47
N PHE A 54 -5.31 -8.95 -5.31
CA PHE A 54 -4.69 -9.97 -4.49
C PHE A 54 -3.34 -10.43 -5.06
N SER A 55 -3.26 -10.63 -6.38
CA SER A 55 -1.99 -10.96 -7.06
C SER A 55 -0.96 -9.84 -6.93
N SER A 56 -1.42 -8.58 -6.80
CA SER A 56 -0.52 -7.44 -6.58
C SER A 56 -0.02 -7.37 -5.14
N HIS A 57 -0.87 -7.66 -4.15
CA HIS A 57 -0.48 -7.67 -2.74
C HIS A 57 -1.46 -8.46 -1.86
N PRO A 58 -0.97 -9.43 -1.05
CA PRO A 58 -1.82 -10.31 -0.23
C PRO A 58 -2.70 -9.58 0.79
N PHE A 59 -2.28 -8.42 1.28
CA PHE A 59 -3.06 -7.65 2.26
C PHE A 59 -4.41 -7.16 1.74
N THR A 60 -4.63 -7.15 0.42
CA THR A 60 -5.95 -6.85 -0.16
C THR A 60 -7.00 -7.89 0.20
N LEU A 61 -6.62 -9.08 0.70
CA LEU A 61 -7.54 -10.03 1.32
C LEU A 61 -8.35 -9.41 2.46
N ILE A 62 -7.79 -8.46 3.19
CA ILE A 62 -8.49 -7.76 4.27
C ILE A 62 -9.68 -6.95 3.71
N LEU A 63 -9.49 -6.32 2.54
CA LEU A 63 -10.58 -5.63 1.85
C LEU A 63 -11.70 -6.60 1.46
N LEU A 64 -11.33 -7.72 0.82
CA LEU A 64 -12.29 -8.75 0.41
C LEU A 64 -13.00 -9.37 1.61
N PHE A 65 -12.28 -9.67 2.68
CA PHE A 65 -12.86 -10.14 3.95
C PHE A 65 -13.88 -9.15 4.52
N SER A 66 -13.54 -7.85 4.53
CA SER A 66 -14.45 -6.80 4.97
C SER A 66 -15.73 -6.73 4.12
N GLN A 67 -15.61 -6.92 2.81
CA GLN A 67 -16.73 -6.96 1.87
C GLN A 67 -17.62 -8.19 2.09
N ILE A 68 -17.03 -9.36 2.37
CA ILE A 68 -17.77 -10.59 2.72
C ILE A 68 -18.55 -10.35 4.02
N LEU A 69 -17.91 -9.89 5.08
CA LEU A 69 -18.59 -9.64 6.35
C LEU A 69 -19.72 -8.63 6.23
N ASN A 70 -19.49 -7.54 5.49
CA ASN A 70 -20.54 -6.57 5.20
C ASN A 70 -21.71 -7.22 4.43
N SER A 71 -21.41 -8.11 3.49
CA SER A 71 -22.42 -8.81 2.70
C SER A 71 -23.22 -9.81 3.55
N VAL A 72 -22.55 -10.56 4.41
CA VAL A 72 -23.19 -11.46 5.39
C VAL A 72 -24.12 -10.67 6.30
N TYR A 73 -23.66 -9.56 6.86
CA TYR A 73 -24.45 -8.69 7.73
C TYR A 73 -25.74 -8.22 7.04
N PHE A 74 -25.64 -7.65 5.85
CA PHE A 74 -26.81 -7.13 5.14
C PHE A 74 -27.73 -8.24 4.61
N PHE A 75 -27.20 -9.39 4.24
CA PHE A 75 -28.01 -10.53 3.84
C PHE A 75 -28.80 -11.10 5.02
N LEU A 76 -28.16 -11.35 6.16
CA LEU A 76 -28.81 -11.97 7.31
C LEU A 76 -29.84 -11.05 7.98
N LEU A 77 -29.48 -9.79 8.22
CA LEU A 77 -30.36 -8.87 8.96
C LEU A 77 -31.42 -8.21 8.08
N PHE A 78 -31.09 -7.87 6.84
CA PHE A 78 -32.00 -7.12 5.97
C PHE A 78 -32.50 -7.93 4.77
N LYS A 79 -32.09 -9.20 4.61
CA LYS A 79 -32.46 -10.12 3.53
C LYS A 79 -32.26 -9.53 2.12
N LYS A 80 -31.26 -8.67 1.97
CA LYS A 80 -30.95 -8.01 0.70
C LYS A 80 -30.25 -8.95 -0.28
N LYS A 81 -31.00 -9.51 -1.24
CA LYS A 81 -30.53 -10.53 -2.20
C LYS A 81 -29.30 -10.13 -3.04
N ASN A 82 -29.11 -8.84 -3.31
CA ASN A 82 -27.94 -8.37 -4.07
C ASN A 82 -26.60 -8.71 -3.42
N TYR A 83 -26.57 -8.96 -2.12
CA TYR A 83 -25.36 -9.34 -1.40
C TYR A 83 -24.99 -10.81 -1.58
N LEU A 84 -25.88 -11.65 -2.13
CA LEU A 84 -25.60 -13.05 -2.42
C LEU A 84 -24.44 -13.24 -3.42
N PHE A 85 -24.24 -12.30 -4.33
CA PHE A 85 -23.09 -12.33 -5.26
C PHE A 85 -21.75 -12.51 -4.55
N PHE A 86 -21.59 -11.95 -3.37
CA PHE A 86 -20.31 -11.94 -2.66
C PHE A 86 -20.00 -13.23 -1.89
N PHE A 87 -20.96 -14.14 -1.75
CA PHE A 87 -20.70 -15.48 -1.18
C PHE A 87 -19.85 -16.37 -2.09
N SER A 88 -19.69 -15.99 -3.37
CA SER A 88 -18.76 -16.67 -4.29
C SER A 88 -17.30 -16.28 -4.07
N ILE A 89 -17.01 -15.15 -3.37
CA ILE A 89 -15.63 -14.69 -3.15
C ILE A 89 -14.77 -15.76 -2.46
N PRO A 90 -15.20 -16.42 -1.35
CA PRO A 90 -14.42 -17.47 -0.72
C PRO A 90 -14.05 -18.61 -1.69
N VAL A 91 -14.99 -19.02 -2.57
CA VAL A 91 -14.75 -20.06 -3.56
C VAL A 91 -13.67 -19.63 -4.57
N ILE A 92 -13.76 -18.39 -5.05
CA ILE A 92 -12.78 -17.83 -5.99
C ILE A 92 -11.40 -17.71 -5.34
N LEU A 93 -11.35 -17.27 -4.08
CA LEU A 93 -10.11 -17.19 -3.32
C LEU A 93 -9.50 -18.56 -3.08
N LEU A 94 -10.30 -19.58 -2.73
CA LEU A 94 -9.83 -20.95 -2.58
C LEU A 94 -9.28 -21.50 -3.88
N ALA A 95 -9.96 -21.27 -5.00
CA ALA A 95 -9.45 -21.65 -6.31
C ALA A 95 -8.11 -20.96 -6.63
N TYR A 96 -8.02 -19.65 -6.39
CA TYR A 96 -6.77 -18.92 -6.59
C TYR A 96 -5.63 -19.45 -5.70
N LEU A 97 -5.90 -19.73 -4.41
CA LEU A 97 -4.94 -20.30 -3.48
C LEU A 97 -4.46 -21.68 -3.95
N PHE A 98 -5.36 -22.50 -4.47
CA PHE A 98 -5.03 -23.81 -5.00
C PHE A 98 -4.07 -23.73 -6.19
N PHE A 99 -4.35 -22.86 -7.17
CA PHE A 99 -3.50 -22.69 -8.35
C PHE A 99 -2.15 -22.00 -8.07
N ASN A 100 -2.03 -21.28 -6.96
CA ASN A 100 -0.82 -20.54 -6.60
C ASN A 100 -0.21 -21.04 -5.27
N PHE A 101 -0.51 -22.28 -4.90
CA PHE A 101 -0.14 -22.82 -3.58
C PHE A 101 1.35 -22.76 -3.32
N ASP A 102 2.20 -23.20 -4.25
CA ASP A 102 3.65 -23.22 -4.09
C ASP A 102 4.24 -21.81 -3.92
N TYR A 103 3.72 -20.85 -4.67
CA TYR A 103 4.12 -19.45 -4.53
C TYR A 103 3.76 -18.89 -3.15
N ILE A 104 2.56 -19.19 -2.66
CA ILE A 104 2.08 -18.71 -1.36
C ILE A 104 2.88 -19.35 -0.23
N VAL A 105 3.12 -20.66 -0.31
CA VAL A 105 3.94 -21.39 0.67
C VAL A 105 5.36 -20.81 0.69
N SER A 106 5.96 -20.54 -0.46
CA SER A 106 7.28 -19.93 -0.53
C SER A 106 7.32 -18.53 0.13
N GLN A 107 6.26 -17.72 -0.02
CA GLN A 107 6.16 -16.42 0.64
C GLN A 107 5.95 -16.53 2.16
N LEU A 108 5.20 -17.55 2.61
CA LEU A 108 4.95 -17.78 4.04
C LEU A 108 6.14 -18.45 4.75
N SER A 109 6.96 -19.19 4.04
CA SER A 109 8.17 -19.84 4.58
C SER A 109 9.37 -18.88 4.69
N TYR A 110 9.27 -17.68 4.12
CA TYR A 110 10.28 -16.63 4.30
C TYR A 110 10.30 -16.20 5.78
N SER A 111 11.21 -16.81 6.52
CA SER A 111 11.35 -16.60 7.98
C SER A 111 12.17 -15.36 8.34
N GLU A 112 12.90 -14.80 7.40
CA GLU A 112 13.71 -13.59 7.61
C GLU A 112 12.89 -12.32 7.37
N PHE A 113 11.96 -12.06 8.27
CA PHE A 113 11.35 -10.74 8.31
C PHE A 113 12.28 -9.79 9.05
N PHE A 114 12.84 -8.83 8.31
CA PHE A 114 13.67 -7.74 8.84
C PHE A 114 12.88 -6.68 9.61
N LEU A 115 11.61 -6.95 9.90
CA LEU A 115 10.76 -6.02 10.62
C LEU A 115 10.84 -6.30 12.12
N SER A 116 11.28 -5.32 12.89
CA SER A 116 11.13 -5.33 14.34
C SER A 116 9.68 -5.10 14.74
N HIS A 117 9.30 -5.55 15.95
CA HIS A 117 8.00 -5.19 16.51
C HIS A 117 7.87 -3.67 16.60
N GLU A 118 6.79 -3.17 16.03
CA GLU A 118 6.53 -1.74 15.97
C GLU A 118 6.23 -1.18 17.35
N ASN A 119 6.90 -0.08 17.69
CA ASN A 119 6.69 0.64 18.94
C ASN A 119 5.37 1.46 18.89
N TRP A 120 4.85 1.90 20.03
CA TRP A 120 3.69 2.82 20.14
C TRP A 120 3.82 4.04 19.23
N LYS A 121 5.03 4.58 19.06
CA LYS A 121 5.32 5.68 18.15
C LYS A 121 4.93 5.39 16.69
N PHE A 122 4.99 4.13 16.25
CA PHE A 122 4.56 3.73 14.91
C PHE A 122 3.09 4.03 14.70
N TYR A 123 2.21 3.62 15.59
CA TYR A 123 0.76 3.79 15.45
C TYR A 123 0.37 5.25 15.41
N TYR A 124 1.01 6.08 16.24
CA TYR A 124 0.80 7.51 16.27
C TYR A 124 1.36 8.20 15.02
N ASN A 125 2.61 7.96 14.64
CA ASN A 125 3.25 8.54 13.47
C ASN A 125 2.64 8.01 12.18
N TYR A 126 2.21 6.76 12.17
CA TYR A 126 1.59 6.09 11.05
C TYR A 126 0.36 6.85 10.56
N TYR A 127 -0.57 7.17 11.46
CA TYR A 127 -1.77 7.90 11.11
C TYR A 127 -1.46 9.31 10.59
N PHE A 128 -0.62 10.06 11.32
CA PHE A 128 -0.46 11.49 11.06
C PHE A 128 0.53 11.82 9.95
N SER A 129 1.66 11.13 9.85
CA SER A 129 2.69 11.49 8.88
C SER A 129 2.73 10.58 7.67
N ARG A 130 2.43 9.31 7.84
CA ARG A 130 2.57 8.36 6.74
C ARG A 130 1.42 8.41 5.74
N PHE A 131 0.16 8.45 6.20
CA PHE A 131 -0.98 8.53 5.29
C PHE A 131 -1.07 9.88 4.56
N PHE A 132 -0.87 10.96 5.29
CA PHE A 132 -1.11 12.30 4.77
C PHE A 132 0.16 13.03 4.35
N GLY A 133 1.32 12.40 4.46
CA GLY A 133 2.62 12.96 4.06
C GLY A 133 3.26 13.89 5.10
N SER A 134 2.49 14.45 6.02
CA SER A 134 3.01 15.26 7.13
C SER A 134 2.06 15.27 8.32
N ARG A 135 2.59 15.57 9.50
CA ARG A 135 1.78 15.72 10.74
C ARG A 135 0.72 16.80 10.60
N ILE A 136 1.08 17.92 9.95
CA ILE A 136 0.15 19.05 9.72
C ILE A 136 -1.02 18.60 8.87
N MET A 137 -0.76 17.89 7.77
CA MET A 137 -1.82 17.35 6.91
C MET A 137 -2.69 16.36 7.66
N GLY A 138 -2.08 15.44 8.41
CA GLY A 138 -2.82 14.51 9.25
C GLY A 138 -3.77 15.22 10.24
N LEU A 139 -3.31 16.31 10.88
CA LEU A 139 -4.13 17.11 11.78
C LEU A 139 -5.27 17.83 11.04
N ILE A 140 -5.03 18.38 9.84
CA ILE A 140 -6.08 19.03 9.02
C ILE A 140 -7.17 18.01 8.67
N TYR A 141 -6.81 16.82 8.20
CA TYR A 141 -7.78 15.79 7.87
C TYR A 141 -8.53 15.26 9.10
N LEU A 142 -7.82 15.04 10.21
CA LEU A 142 -8.44 14.57 11.45
C LEU A 142 -9.39 15.62 12.04
N SER A 143 -8.99 16.89 12.13
CA SER A 143 -9.84 17.96 12.65
C SER A 143 -11.09 18.15 11.80
N THR A 144 -10.94 18.09 10.47
CA THR A 144 -12.08 18.12 9.56
C THR A 144 -13.02 16.93 9.79
N LEU A 145 -12.47 15.72 9.91
CA LEU A 145 -13.26 14.51 10.15
C LEU A 145 -14.01 14.59 11.49
N ILE A 146 -13.34 14.98 12.56
CA ILE A 146 -13.96 15.15 13.89
C ILE A 146 -15.07 16.20 13.82
N TYR A 147 -14.80 17.36 13.20
CA TYR A 147 -15.82 18.40 13.02
C TYR A 147 -17.04 17.89 12.29
N LEU A 148 -16.85 17.18 11.16
CA LEU A 148 -17.95 16.62 10.39
C LEU A 148 -18.72 15.52 11.15
N ILE A 149 -18.03 14.67 11.92
CA ILE A 149 -18.67 13.65 12.77
C ILE A 149 -19.56 14.33 13.83
N ILE A 150 -19.06 15.37 14.49
CA ILE A 150 -19.82 16.12 15.49
C ILE A 150 -21.05 16.79 14.84
N LEU A 151 -20.85 17.45 13.70
CA LEU A 151 -21.91 18.13 12.95
C LEU A 151 -23.03 17.18 12.51
N PHE A 152 -22.66 15.98 12.06
CA PHE A 152 -23.60 14.99 11.52
C PHE A 152 -23.87 13.80 12.46
N ARG A 153 -23.50 13.88 13.76
CA ARG A 153 -23.58 12.75 14.72
C ARG A 153 -24.91 12.00 14.67
N LYS A 154 -26.04 12.70 14.68
CA LYS A 154 -27.38 12.07 14.61
C LYS A 154 -27.60 11.36 13.28
N LYS A 155 -27.22 11.97 12.15
CA LYS A 155 -27.38 11.39 10.83
C LYS A 155 -26.47 10.18 10.63
N ILE A 156 -25.20 10.27 11.04
CA ILE A 156 -24.24 9.17 10.96
C ILE A 156 -24.77 7.97 11.75
N PHE A 157 -25.29 8.19 12.96
CA PHE A 157 -25.85 7.11 13.78
C PHE A 157 -27.02 6.43 13.08
N LEU A 158 -27.95 7.21 12.47
CA LEU A 158 -29.08 6.66 11.72
C LEU A 158 -28.69 5.96 10.42
N THR A 159 -27.58 6.37 9.81
CA THR A 159 -27.07 5.83 8.53
C THR A 159 -25.79 5.02 8.68
N LEU A 160 -25.47 4.59 9.90
CA LEU A 160 -24.23 3.85 10.21
C LEU A 160 -24.03 2.64 9.29
N ASN A 161 -25.13 1.97 8.94
CA ASN A 161 -25.10 0.84 8.02
C ASN A 161 -24.49 1.19 6.65
N ASN A 162 -24.63 2.42 6.17
CA ASN A 162 -24.05 2.85 4.90
C ASN A 162 -22.52 2.96 4.95
N TYR A 163 -21.98 3.18 6.15
CA TYR A 163 -20.53 3.31 6.40
C TYR A 163 -19.89 2.03 6.95
N LEU A 164 -20.70 0.99 7.21
CA LEU A 164 -20.25 -0.24 7.87
C LEU A 164 -19.08 -0.90 7.14
N LEU A 165 -19.13 -0.98 5.81
CA LEU A 165 -18.01 -1.50 5.01
C LEU A 165 -16.73 -0.70 5.24
N LEU A 166 -16.82 0.63 5.22
CA LEU A 166 -15.65 1.50 5.41
C LEU A 166 -15.04 1.32 6.81
N ILE A 167 -15.92 1.14 7.82
CA ILE A 167 -15.51 0.84 9.19
C ILE A 167 -14.82 -0.52 9.26
N PHE A 168 -15.37 -1.56 8.63
CA PHE A 168 -14.76 -2.89 8.61
C PHE A 168 -13.38 -2.85 7.92
N VAL A 169 -13.25 -2.21 6.76
CA VAL A 169 -11.97 -2.06 6.07
C VAL A 169 -10.95 -1.36 6.99
N PHE A 170 -11.35 -0.28 7.64
CA PHE A 170 -10.48 0.47 8.55
C PHE A 170 -10.04 -0.39 9.73
N LEU A 171 -10.97 -0.99 10.46
CA LEU A 171 -10.67 -1.78 11.65
C LEU A 171 -9.83 -3.02 11.35
N PHE A 172 -10.24 -3.81 10.36
CA PHE A 172 -9.53 -5.06 10.05
C PHE A 172 -8.15 -4.84 9.44
N SER A 173 -7.94 -3.72 8.76
CA SER A 173 -6.62 -3.37 8.25
C SER A 173 -5.58 -3.12 9.34
N TYR A 174 -6.02 -2.80 10.55
CA TYR A 174 -5.14 -2.70 11.73
C TYR A 174 -5.17 -3.96 12.58
N ILE A 175 -6.36 -4.47 12.90
CA ILE A 175 -6.52 -5.56 13.86
C ILE A 175 -5.87 -6.85 13.33
N ILE A 176 -6.10 -7.21 12.06
CA ILE A 176 -5.60 -8.48 11.52
C ILE A 176 -4.07 -8.50 11.46
N PRO A 177 -3.37 -7.51 10.84
CA PRO A 177 -1.92 -7.53 10.79
C PRO A 177 -1.28 -7.38 12.17
N LEU A 178 -1.92 -6.60 13.06
CA LEU A 178 -1.44 -6.43 14.42
C LEU A 178 -1.48 -7.75 15.20
N THR A 179 -2.64 -8.42 15.19
CA THR A 179 -2.81 -9.71 15.85
C THR A 179 -1.83 -10.75 15.31
N TYR A 180 -1.67 -10.81 13.98
CA TYR A 180 -0.69 -11.70 13.35
C TYR A 180 0.74 -11.36 13.78
N SER A 181 1.09 -10.07 13.85
CA SER A 181 2.43 -9.62 14.26
C SER A 181 2.78 -10.03 15.69
N TYR A 182 1.79 -10.07 16.59
CA TYR A 182 2.01 -10.55 17.96
C TYR A 182 2.10 -12.07 18.07
N ILE A 183 1.36 -12.82 17.24
CA ILE A 183 1.30 -14.28 17.30
C ILE A 183 2.50 -14.92 16.60
N LYS A 184 2.94 -14.38 15.48
CA LYS A 184 3.95 -15.03 14.63
C LYS A 184 5.14 -14.13 14.33
N THR A 185 4.99 -13.18 13.42
CA THR A 185 6.08 -12.33 12.94
C THR A 185 5.56 -10.92 12.65
N PRO A 186 6.34 -9.86 12.90
CA PRO A 186 5.94 -8.50 12.57
C PRO A 186 5.72 -8.35 11.07
N ILE A 187 4.49 -8.05 10.64
CA ILE A 187 4.15 -7.85 9.24
C ILE A 187 3.51 -6.50 8.96
N LEU A 188 3.16 -5.73 10.00
CA LEU A 188 2.48 -4.47 9.82
C LEU A 188 3.46 -3.40 9.37
N THR A 189 3.30 -2.94 8.13
CA THR A 189 3.98 -1.77 7.61
C THR A 189 2.97 -0.81 7.00
N ASP A 190 3.34 0.48 6.97
CA ASP A 190 2.53 1.52 6.37
C ASP A 190 2.19 1.24 4.89
N ARG A 191 3.09 0.59 4.18
CA ARG A 191 2.96 0.30 2.75
C ARG A 191 1.87 -0.73 2.45
N TYR A 192 1.74 -1.73 3.30
CA TYR A 192 0.87 -2.88 3.07
C TYR A 192 -0.61 -2.55 3.18
N ILE A 193 -0.96 -1.57 4.00
CA ILE A 193 -2.35 -1.16 4.24
C ILE A 193 -2.69 0.20 3.59
N ILE A 194 -1.99 0.58 2.53
CA ILE A 194 -2.20 1.85 1.81
C ILE A 194 -3.66 2.06 1.36
N PHE A 195 -4.37 0.98 1.07
CA PHE A 195 -5.78 1.02 0.66
C PHE A 195 -6.72 1.54 1.78
N VAL A 196 -6.26 1.63 3.04
CA VAL A 196 -7.04 2.24 4.15
C VAL A 196 -7.30 3.73 3.92
N LEU A 197 -6.49 4.40 3.10
CA LEU A 197 -6.79 5.77 2.69
C LEU A 197 -8.13 5.90 1.96
N ILE A 198 -8.55 4.87 1.22
CA ILE A 198 -9.79 4.90 0.44
C ILE A 198 -11.01 5.15 1.33
N PRO A 199 -11.28 4.33 2.38
CA PRO A 199 -12.42 4.57 3.26
C PRO A 199 -12.35 5.92 3.98
N ILE A 200 -11.16 6.37 4.38
CA ILE A 200 -11.01 7.68 5.03
C ILE A 200 -11.41 8.81 4.07
N LEU A 201 -10.92 8.78 2.84
CA LEU A 201 -11.23 9.80 1.84
C LEU A 201 -12.71 9.76 1.42
N ILE A 202 -13.28 8.58 1.25
CA ILE A 202 -14.72 8.42 0.95
C ILE A 202 -15.55 8.97 2.10
N LEU A 203 -15.23 8.65 3.34
CA LEU A 203 -15.97 9.13 4.51
C LEU A 203 -15.93 10.67 4.60
N ILE A 204 -14.77 11.28 4.51
CA ILE A 204 -14.62 12.74 4.54
C ILE A 204 -15.39 13.38 3.39
N SER A 205 -15.23 12.88 2.17
CA SER A 205 -15.91 13.41 0.99
C SER A 205 -17.43 13.31 1.12
N SER A 206 -17.94 12.14 1.53
CA SER A 206 -19.39 11.94 1.70
C SER A 206 -19.98 12.89 2.75
N LEU A 207 -19.29 13.09 3.87
CA LEU A 207 -19.74 14.00 4.92
C LEU A 207 -19.70 15.48 4.46
N ILE A 208 -18.68 15.88 3.70
CA ILE A 208 -18.62 17.23 3.11
C ILE A 208 -19.79 17.44 2.13
N PHE A 209 -20.13 16.44 1.32
CA PHE A 209 -21.27 16.54 0.40
C PHE A 209 -22.61 16.74 1.11
N GLU A 210 -22.75 16.24 2.33
CA GLU A 210 -23.96 16.41 3.16
C GLU A 210 -24.12 17.82 3.73
N VAL A 211 -23.09 18.65 3.72
CA VAL A 211 -23.17 20.03 4.21
C VAL A 211 -24.09 20.85 3.33
N LYS A 212 -25.24 21.29 3.88
CA LYS A 212 -26.26 22.09 3.16
C LYS A 212 -25.78 23.50 2.85
N ASN A 213 -25.05 24.13 3.77
CA ASN A 213 -24.53 25.47 3.59
C ASN A 213 -23.42 25.49 2.53
N LYS A 214 -23.69 26.08 1.37
CA LYS A 214 -22.75 26.15 0.25
C LYS A 214 -21.42 26.81 0.63
N LYS A 215 -21.45 27.91 1.40
CA LYS A 215 -20.23 28.62 1.85
C LYS A 215 -19.35 27.72 2.72
N LEU A 216 -19.95 27.03 3.69
CA LEU A 216 -19.25 26.10 4.57
C LEU A 216 -18.69 24.90 3.77
N LYS A 217 -19.49 24.35 2.85
CA LYS A 217 -19.04 23.25 1.97
C LYS A 217 -17.81 23.66 1.16
N THR A 218 -17.86 24.81 0.51
CA THR A 218 -16.74 25.34 -0.29
C THR A 218 -15.53 25.60 0.60
N PHE A 219 -15.74 26.19 1.78
CA PHE A 219 -14.66 26.41 2.74
C PHE A 219 -13.96 25.11 3.14
N LEU A 220 -14.71 24.08 3.55
CA LEU A 220 -14.16 22.78 3.93
C LEU A 220 -13.40 22.10 2.77
N PHE A 221 -13.96 22.22 1.56
CA PHE A 221 -13.30 21.70 0.37
C PHE A 221 -11.95 22.38 0.11
N ILE A 222 -11.92 23.72 0.15
CA ILE A 222 -10.68 24.50 -0.03
C ILE A 222 -9.71 24.24 1.12
N PHE A 223 -10.20 24.14 2.36
CA PHE A 223 -9.40 23.89 3.56
C PHE A 223 -8.64 22.57 3.50
N ILE A 224 -9.17 21.56 2.81
CA ILE A 224 -8.49 20.28 2.57
C ILE A 224 -7.64 20.34 1.29
N LEU A 225 -8.20 20.86 0.21
CA LEU A 225 -7.58 20.75 -1.11
C LEU A 225 -6.33 21.64 -1.23
N ALA A 226 -6.39 22.89 -0.78
CA ALA A 226 -5.29 23.82 -0.93
C ALA A 226 -4.02 23.36 -0.19
N PRO A 227 -4.06 22.98 1.12
CA PRO A 227 -2.89 22.42 1.79
C PRO A 227 -2.39 21.13 1.15
N THR A 228 -3.30 20.29 0.63
CA THR A 228 -2.92 19.04 -0.07
C THR A 228 -2.10 19.35 -1.32
N ILE A 229 -2.53 20.32 -2.13
CA ILE A 229 -1.80 20.72 -3.33
C ILE A 229 -0.43 21.29 -2.96
N ILE A 230 -0.37 22.18 -1.94
CA ILE A 230 0.88 22.76 -1.46
C ILE A 230 1.83 21.67 -0.94
N ASN A 231 1.34 20.76 -0.11
CA ASN A 231 2.14 19.67 0.41
C ASN A 231 2.68 18.75 -0.71
N ASN A 232 1.85 18.42 -1.70
CA ASN A 232 2.29 17.63 -2.84
C ASN A 232 3.34 18.37 -3.69
N TYR A 233 3.16 19.67 -3.90
CA TYR A 233 4.15 20.49 -4.60
C TYR A 233 5.49 20.52 -3.85
N MET A 234 5.47 20.72 -2.54
CA MET A 234 6.66 20.72 -1.70
C MET A 234 7.35 19.36 -1.68
N GLU A 235 6.57 18.27 -1.61
CA GLU A 235 7.08 16.88 -1.69
C GLU A 235 7.82 16.64 -3.01
N ILE A 236 7.24 17.07 -4.13
CA ILE A 236 7.87 16.91 -5.46
C ILE A 236 9.13 17.77 -5.56
N LYS A 237 9.07 19.04 -5.12
CA LYS A 237 10.17 20.00 -5.23
C LYS A 237 11.36 19.62 -4.36
N ASN A 238 11.10 19.21 -3.12
CA ASN A 238 12.13 18.93 -2.12
C ASN A 238 12.56 17.47 -2.10
N ARG A 239 12.09 16.68 -3.06
CA ARG A 239 12.40 15.26 -3.09
C ARG A 239 13.88 15.03 -3.35
N ILE A 240 14.57 14.56 -2.33
CA ILE A 240 15.92 14.06 -2.43
C ILE A 240 15.83 12.61 -2.91
N VAL A 241 16.66 12.24 -3.89
CA VAL A 241 16.81 10.85 -4.31
C VAL A 241 17.48 10.11 -3.15
N THR A 242 16.69 9.42 -2.34
CA THR A 242 17.18 8.69 -1.16
C THR A 242 17.66 7.28 -1.50
N LYS A 243 17.32 6.78 -2.70
CA LYS A 243 17.77 5.46 -3.15
C LYS A 243 19.08 5.58 -3.90
N PRO A 244 20.04 4.66 -3.63
CA PRO A 244 21.29 4.64 -4.37
C PRO A 244 21.00 4.52 -5.87
N GLU A 245 21.57 5.44 -6.66
CA GLU A 245 21.47 5.37 -8.13
C GLU A 245 22.49 4.35 -8.64
N PHE A 246 22.22 3.06 -8.43
CA PHE A 246 23.11 1.97 -8.86
C PHE A 246 23.52 2.10 -10.32
N THR A 247 22.64 2.57 -11.20
CA THR A 247 22.95 2.75 -12.62
C THR A 247 24.01 3.81 -12.84
N LYS A 248 23.90 4.99 -12.22
CA LYS A 248 24.91 6.06 -12.34
C LYS A 248 26.24 5.63 -11.73
N PHE A 249 26.16 4.96 -10.59
CA PHE A 249 27.32 4.40 -9.92
C PHE A 249 28.05 3.40 -10.82
N LEU A 250 27.36 2.45 -11.43
CA LEU A 250 27.93 1.48 -12.34
C LEU A 250 28.50 2.14 -13.62
N ILE A 251 27.85 3.20 -14.14
CA ILE A 251 28.38 3.98 -15.26
C ILE A 251 29.71 4.65 -14.89
N ASN A 252 29.86 5.12 -13.66
CA ASN A 252 31.12 5.70 -13.20
C ASN A 252 32.20 4.63 -13.06
N ILE A 253 31.88 3.42 -12.61
CA ILE A 253 32.81 2.28 -12.57
C ILE A 253 33.27 1.89 -13.98
N LYS A 254 32.39 1.97 -14.98
CA LYS A 254 32.75 1.70 -16.38
C LYS A 254 33.87 2.57 -16.89
N LYS A 255 34.04 3.77 -16.35
CA LYS A 255 35.10 4.72 -16.73
C LYS A 255 36.44 4.39 -16.07
N SER A 256 36.45 3.49 -15.10
CA SER A 256 37.69 3.12 -14.43
C SER A 256 38.46 2.02 -15.18
N GLU A 257 39.78 2.03 -15.08
CA GLU A 257 40.64 1.06 -15.73
C GLU A 257 40.61 -0.32 -15.06
N THR A 258 40.16 -0.39 -13.82
CA THR A 258 40.15 -1.63 -13.04
C THR A 258 38.83 -2.40 -13.21
N LYS A 259 38.96 -3.72 -13.44
CA LYS A 259 37.82 -4.63 -13.60
C LYS A 259 37.49 -5.43 -12.34
N SER A 260 38.25 -5.24 -11.27
CA SER A 260 38.03 -5.92 -9.98
C SER A 260 37.28 -5.02 -9.02
N LEU A 261 36.13 -5.49 -8.52
CA LEU A 261 35.27 -4.78 -7.61
C LEU A 261 35.23 -5.50 -6.26
N ALA A 262 35.60 -4.82 -5.19
CA ALA A 262 35.40 -5.28 -3.83
C ALA A 262 34.10 -4.63 -3.28
N VAL A 263 33.12 -5.45 -2.97
CA VAL A 263 31.83 -4.97 -2.49
C VAL A 263 31.68 -5.29 -1.01
N HIS A 264 31.68 -4.24 -0.20
CA HIS A 264 31.30 -4.32 1.21
C HIS A 264 29.82 -3.93 1.35
N ALA A 265 28.98 -4.92 1.32
CA ALA A 265 27.53 -4.70 1.42
C ALA A 265 26.88 -5.92 2.10
N PRO A 266 25.73 -5.73 2.77
CA PRO A 266 24.88 -6.85 3.15
C PRO A 266 24.58 -7.75 1.95
N SER A 267 24.32 -9.01 2.18
CA SER A 267 24.14 -10.04 1.14
C SER A 267 23.15 -9.66 0.05
N ARG A 268 22.12 -8.90 0.41
CA ARG A 268 21.06 -8.42 -0.50
C ARG A 268 21.58 -7.39 -1.50
N GLU A 269 22.36 -6.43 -1.05
CA GLU A 269 22.95 -5.38 -1.89
C GLU A 269 24.02 -5.96 -2.81
N LEU A 270 24.78 -6.93 -2.32
CA LEU A 270 25.71 -7.71 -3.13
C LEU A 270 24.99 -8.40 -4.29
N MET A 271 23.88 -9.12 -4.01
CA MET A 271 23.05 -9.75 -5.04
C MET A 271 22.50 -8.73 -6.06
N LEU A 272 22.13 -7.53 -5.61
CA LEU A 272 21.66 -6.48 -6.50
C LEU A 272 22.77 -6.01 -7.45
N VAL A 273 23.97 -5.73 -6.94
CA VAL A 273 25.11 -5.32 -7.75
C VAL A 273 25.47 -6.42 -8.76
N GLU A 274 25.53 -7.67 -8.32
CA GLU A 274 25.76 -8.81 -9.22
C GLU A 274 24.70 -8.93 -10.32
N ASN A 275 23.43 -8.82 -9.98
CA ASN A 275 22.34 -8.88 -10.95
C ASN A 275 22.40 -7.73 -11.97
N TYR A 276 22.70 -6.50 -11.53
CA TYR A 276 22.90 -5.39 -12.44
C TYR A 276 24.07 -5.63 -13.42
N ILE A 277 25.18 -6.14 -12.93
CA ILE A 277 26.36 -6.46 -13.76
C ILE A 277 26.04 -7.58 -14.76
N LYS A 278 25.27 -8.61 -14.34
CA LYS A 278 24.89 -9.74 -15.19
C LYS A 278 23.80 -9.38 -16.23
N THR A 279 22.90 -8.48 -15.91
CA THR A 279 21.71 -8.21 -16.74
C THR A 279 21.87 -7.02 -17.70
N LEU A 280 22.61 -5.99 -17.32
CA LEU A 280 22.81 -4.83 -18.18
C LEU A 280 23.77 -5.15 -19.32
N LYS A 281 23.29 -5.01 -20.55
CA LYS A 281 24.08 -5.30 -21.78
C LYS A 281 25.45 -4.61 -21.80
N GLU A 282 25.55 -3.42 -21.21
CA GLU A 282 26.76 -2.61 -21.15
C GLU A 282 27.84 -3.21 -20.25
N PHE A 283 27.44 -3.92 -19.17
CA PHE A 283 28.38 -4.52 -18.21
C PHE A 283 28.72 -5.97 -18.53
N LYS A 284 27.82 -6.67 -19.23
CA LYS A 284 28.01 -8.08 -19.61
C LYS A 284 29.29 -8.32 -20.41
N LYS A 285 29.77 -7.30 -21.15
CA LYS A 285 31.01 -7.34 -21.95
C LYS A 285 32.26 -7.04 -21.15
N MET A 286 32.15 -6.59 -19.89
CA MET A 286 33.28 -6.05 -19.14
C MET A 286 33.97 -7.06 -18.20
N ASN A 287 33.43 -8.27 -18.05
CA ASN A 287 33.96 -9.35 -17.20
C ASN A 287 34.41 -8.86 -15.81
N PHE A 288 33.55 -8.14 -15.10
CA PHE A 288 33.86 -7.70 -13.75
C PHE A 288 34.00 -8.90 -12.82
N LYS A 289 35.09 -8.93 -12.07
CA LYS A 289 35.28 -9.84 -10.95
C LYS A 289 34.74 -9.17 -9.69
N ILE A 290 33.75 -9.79 -9.04
CA ILE A 290 33.16 -9.30 -7.79
C ILE A 290 33.77 -10.12 -6.67
N HIS A 291 34.39 -9.45 -5.72
CA HIS A 291 34.96 -10.07 -4.52
C HIS A 291 34.16 -9.63 -3.30
N ASN A 292 33.83 -10.59 -2.44
CA ASN A 292 33.35 -10.28 -1.11
C ASN A 292 34.57 -9.79 -0.27
N ILE A 293 34.31 -8.89 0.68
CA ILE A 293 35.36 -8.30 1.53
C ILE A 293 36.19 -9.34 2.26
N ASP A 294 35.60 -10.50 2.55
CA ASP A 294 36.26 -11.59 3.24
C ASP A 294 37.26 -12.37 2.37
N ASN A 295 37.22 -12.18 1.05
CA ASN A 295 38.00 -12.95 0.06
C ASN A 295 38.71 -12.04 -0.95
N ILE A 296 39.44 -11.05 -0.47
CA ILE A 296 40.16 -10.10 -1.33
C ILE A 296 41.52 -10.65 -1.67
N PRO A 297 41.87 -10.85 -2.96
CA PRO A 297 43.21 -11.26 -3.35
C PRO A 297 44.22 -10.14 -3.08
N ASN A 298 45.34 -10.49 -2.46
CA ASN A 298 46.40 -9.54 -2.16
C ASN A 298 47.07 -9.01 -3.44
N GLY A 299 47.19 -7.67 -3.53
CA GLY A 299 47.96 -7.02 -4.59
C GLY A 299 47.21 -6.61 -5.84
N GLU A 300 45.90 -6.88 -5.98
CA GLU A 300 45.08 -6.36 -7.08
C GLU A 300 44.59 -4.94 -6.81
N LYS A 301 44.64 -4.06 -7.84
CA LYS A 301 43.95 -2.77 -7.80
C LYS A 301 42.43 -3.02 -7.87
N MET A 302 41.72 -2.60 -6.87
CA MET A 302 40.25 -2.78 -6.76
C MET A 302 39.53 -1.49 -6.56
N ILE A 303 38.27 -1.46 -7.02
CA ILE A 303 37.32 -0.42 -6.66
C ILE A 303 36.50 -0.91 -5.48
N TRP A 304 36.59 -0.19 -4.38
CA TRP A 304 35.79 -0.48 -3.19
C TRP A 304 34.40 0.13 -3.31
N ILE A 305 33.40 -0.72 -3.14
CA ILE A 305 31.99 -0.32 -3.09
C ILE A 305 31.50 -0.55 -1.67
N THR A 306 31.21 0.51 -0.97
CA THR A 306 30.57 0.42 0.35
C THR A 306 29.13 0.84 0.21
N CYS A 307 28.21 -0.11 0.33
CA CYS A 307 26.79 0.18 0.45
C CYS A 307 26.49 0.41 1.94
N TYR A 308 26.43 1.68 2.33
CA TYR A 308 25.93 2.06 3.63
C TYR A 308 24.40 2.12 3.54
N GLU A 309 23.68 1.29 4.32
CA GLU A 309 22.34 1.69 4.72
C GLU A 309 22.55 2.83 5.70
N PRO A 310 22.16 4.07 5.36
CA PRO A 310 22.01 5.04 6.42
C PRO A 310 21.00 4.39 7.36
N LEU A 311 21.40 4.19 8.61
CA LEU A 311 20.48 4.03 9.71
C LEU A 311 19.65 5.32 9.70
N VAL A 312 18.66 5.34 8.84
CA VAL A 312 17.64 6.37 8.86
C VAL A 312 16.89 6.06 10.14
N GLY A 313 17.38 6.64 11.22
CA GLY A 313 16.59 6.82 12.38
C GLY A 313 15.35 7.55 11.87
N PHE A 314 14.24 6.86 11.91
CA PHE A 314 12.95 7.48 11.70
C PHE A 314 12.66 8.34 12.92
N ASP A 315 13.22 9.56 12.93
CA ASP A 315 12.82 10.62 13.84
C ASP A 315 11.44 11.17 13.47
#